data_bd012d3fa82c6a1415dd966dbe3ed578
#
_entry.id   bd012d3fa82c6a1415dd966dbe3ed578
#
_cell.length_a   1.000
_cell.length_b   1.000
_cell.length_c   1.000
_cell.angle_alpha   90.00
_cell.angle_beta   90.00
_cell.angle_gamma   90.00
#
_symmetry.space_group_name_H-M   'P 1'
#
loop_
_entity.id
_entity.type
_entity.pdbx_description
1 polymer ?
#
loop_
_entity_poly.entity_id
_entity_poly.type
_entity_poly.pdbx_seq_one_letter_code
_entity_poly.pdbx_strand_id
1 'polypeptide(L)'
;FRMNNAEQFQESFSEASPTVYYLGIGRAQEFGTLTRPDGRTDYEGTETAPTTPGDSVLNEFKNYDDLLAAKKITGSDVSFVIPRRNWTTGTTYDIYRHDYEEYVTGSTSTKVTANSGATTLFDATFYVLTTDRNVYKCLDNDGNTASTVEPTGTGTSIITTGDGYKWKYMYTLSAAQQSNFLSTDFMAVSTDSTVSAAAVDGALDIVKVKTAG
;
A
#
# COMPACT_ATOMS: atom_id res chain seq x y z
N PHE A 1 -6.99 -13.54 -2.51
CA PHE A 1 -7.83 -12.95 -3.56
C PHE A 1 -7.41 -11.51 -3.90
N ARG A 2 -7.42 -10.56 -2.93
CA ARG A 2 -7.13 -9.14 -3.20
C ARG A 2 -5.75 -8.93 -3.82
N MET A 3 -4.74 -9.60 -3.30
CA MET A 3 -3.36 -9.48 -3.75
C MET A 3 -3.18 -10.02 -5.17
N ASN A 4 -3.70 -11.21 -5.47
CA ASN A 4 -3.63 -11.78 -6.80
C ASN A 4 -4.33 -10.89 -7.85
N ASN A 5 -5.48 -10.30 -7.50
CA ASN A 5 -6.17 -9.38 -8.41
C ASN A 5 -5.35 -8.11 -8.66
N ALA A 6 -4.71 -7.56 -7.63
CA ALA A 6 -3.85 -6.39 -7.76
C ALA A 6 -2.60 -6.70 -8.61
N GLU A 7 -1.99 -7.87 -8.41
CA GLU A 7 -0.85 -8.34 -9.23
C GLU A 7 -1.28 -8.52 -10.68
N GLN A 8 -2.37 -9.23 -10.95
CA GLN A 8 -2.88 -9.42 -12.31
C GLN A 8 -3.21 -8.10 -13.00
N PHE A 9 -3.80 -7.16 -12.27
CA PHE A 9 -4.07 -5.83 -12.82
C PHE A 9 -2.77 -5.11 -13.17
N GLN A 10 -1.75 -5.14 -12.31
CA GLN A 10 -0.46 -4.53 -12.59
C GLN A 10 0.27 -5.23 -13.75
N GLU A 11 0.27 -6.56 -13.80
CA GLU A 11 0.90 -7.35 -14.86
C GLU A 11 0.29 -7.06 -16.22
N SER A 12 -1.02 -6.81 -16.28
CA SER A 12 -1.73 -6.52 -17.54
C SER A 12 -1.24 -5.28 -18.30
N PHE A 13 -0.50 -4.37 -17.62
CA PHE A 13 0.16 -3.23 -18.26
C PHE A 13 1.48 -3.58 -18.94
N SER A 14 2.10 -4.71 -18.59
CA SER A 14 3.43 -5.11 -19.04
C SER A 14 3.43 -6.35 -19.96
N GLU A 15 2.27 -6.91 -20.26
CA GLU A 15 2.13 -8.04 -21.19
C GLU A 15 2.53 -7.68 -22.62
N ALA A 16 2.81 -8.69 -23.45
CA ALA A 16 3.17 -8.51 -24.86
C ALA A 16 2.08 -7.78 -25.67
N SER A 17 0.82 -7.94 -25.27
CA SER A 17 -0.33 -7.17 -25.75
C SER A 17 -1.01 -6.51 -24.56
N PRO A 18 -0.50 -5.37 -24.06
CA PRO A 18 -0.98 -4.78 -22.84
C PRO A 18 -2.43 -4.33 -22.97
N THR A 19 -3.21 -4.60 -21.95
CA THR A 19 -4.60 -4.11 -21.87
C THR A 19 -4.59 -2.59 -21.74
N VAL A 20 -5.43 -1.91 -22.50
CA VAL A 20 -5.58 -0.46 -22.47
C VAL A 20 -6.64 -0.09 -21.45
N TYR A 21 -6.25 0.67 -20.44
CA TYR A 21 -7.14 1.17 -19.42
C TYR A 21 -7.30 2.69 -19.47
N TYR A 22 -8.49 3.14 -19.15
CA TYR A 22 -8.79 4.55 -18.96
C TYR A 22 -9.32 4.78 -17.55
N LEU A 23 -8.76 5.76 -16.86
CA LEU A 23 -9.30 6.27 -15.60
C LEU A 23 -10.31 7.35 -15.93
N GLY A 24 -11.57 7.10 -15.63
CA GLY A 24 -12.62 8.11 -15.69
C GLY A 24 -12.80 8.76 -14.33
N ILE A 25 -12.93 10.08 -14.32
CA ILE A 25 -13.32 10.85 -13.14
C ILE A 25 -14.72 11.38 -13.44
N GLY A 26 -15.66 10.95 -12.66
CA GLY A 26 -17.05 11.33 -12.84
C GLY A 26 -17.65 11.93 -11.61
N ARG A 27 -18.92 12.35 -11.76
CA ARG A 27 -19.79 12.90 -10.75
C ARG A 27 -19.34 14.27 -10.22
N ALA A 28 -19.98 15.29 -10.78
CA ALA A 28 -19.77 16.68 -10.35
C ALA A 28 -20.53 17.06 -9.08
N GLN A 29 -21.46 16.23 -8.62
CA GLN A 29 -22.42 16.54 -7.56
C GLN A 29 -22.43 15.43 -6.49
N GLU A 30 -22.80 15.80 -5.27
CA GLU A 30 -22.94 14.84 -4.16
C GLU A 30 -24.15 13.93 -4.35
N PHE A 31 -24.14 12.74 -3.76
CA PHE A 31 -25.29 11.83 -3.75
C PHE A 31 -26.50 12.50 -3.09
N GLY A 32 -27.66 12.33 -3.69
CA GLY A 32 -28.94 12.84 -3.17
C GLY A 32 -29.19 14.33 -3.40
N THR A 33 -28.33 15.06 -4.11
CA THR A 33 -28.44 16.51 -4.22
C THR A 33 -29.03 17.00 -5.54
N LEU A 34 -29.02 16.20 -6.61
CA LEU A 34 -29.44 16.66 -7.92
C LEU A 34 -30.79 16.10 -8.34
N THR A 35 -31.77 16.98 -8.48
CA THR A 35 -33.02 16.68 -9.22
C THR A 35 -32.87 17.26 -10.62
N ARG A 36 -32.92 16.43 -11.64
CA ARG A 36 -32.92 16.86 -13.05
C ARG A 36 -34.23 17.65 -13.38
N PRO A 37 -34.20 18.43 -14.44
CA PRO A 37 -35.43 19.13 -14.90
C PRO A 37 -36.59 18.21 -15.26
N ASP A 38 -36.30 16.91 -15.56
CA ASP A 38 -37.30 15.88 -15.83
C ASP A 38 -37.89 15.23 -14.56
N GLY A 39 -37.50 15.72 -13.36
CA GLY A 39 -37.98 15.26 -12.08
C GLY A 39 -37.28 13.98 -11.57
N ARG A 40 -36.25 13.48 -12.26
CA ARG A 40 -35.44 12.34 -11.79
C ARG A 40 -34.39 12.82 -10.81
N THR A 41 -34.19 12.08 -9.75
CA THR A 41 -33.07 12.28 -8.84
C THR A 41 -31.89 11.50 -9.36
N ASP A 42 -30.84 12.22 -9.75
CA ASP A 42 -29.56 11.60 -10.03
C ASP A 42 -28.82 11.38 -8.71
N TYR A 43 -27.96 10.36 -8.70
CA TYR A 43 -27.19 10.01 -7.50
C TYR A 43 -28.07 9.74 -6.28
N GLU A 44 -29.02 8.82 -6.44
CA GLU A 44 -29.78 8.29 -5.31
C GLU A 44 -28.83 7.78 -4.21
N GLY A 45 -29.27 7.86 -2.97
CA GLY A 45 -28.44 7.50 -1.82
C GLY A 45 -27.82 8.74 -1.13
N THR A 46 -26.81 8.52 -0.35
CA THR A 46 -26.06 9.57 0.37
C THR A 46 -24.55 9.30 0.24
N GLU A 47 -23.70 10.28 0.59
CA GLU A 47 -22.25 10.09 0.58
C GLU A 47 -21.80 8.94 1.50
N THR A 48 -22.52 8.67 2.57
CA THR A 48 -22.21 7.56 3.50
C THR A 48 -22.87 6.24 3.09
N ALA A 49 -23.90 6.28 2.24
CA ALA A 49 -24.62 5.11 1.75
C ALA A 49 -25.00 5.31 0.27
N PRO A 50 -24.02 5.25 -0.63
CA PRO A 50 -24.28 5.34 -2.08
C PRO A 50 -25.12 4.14 -2.52
N THR A 51 -25.88 4.32 -3.59
CA THR A 51 -26.63 3.23 -4.20
C THR A 51 -25.71 2.12 -4.68
N THR A 52 -26.14 0.87 -4.53
CA THR A 52 -25.43 -0.26 -5.11
C THR A 52 -25.35 -0.10 -6.63
N PRO A 53 -24.16 -0.25 -7.24
CA PRO A 53 -24.03 -0.22 -8.69
C PRO A 53 -24.96 -1.25 -9.35
N GLY A 54 -25.75 -0.81 -10.30
CA GLY A 54 -26.64 -1.67 -11.07
C GLY A 54 -25.99 -2.08 -12.39
N ASP A 55 -26.33 -3.27 -12.84
CA ASP A 55 -25.90 -3.80 -14.14
C ASP A 55 -27.01 -3.54 -15.18
N SER A 56 -27.17 -2.28 -15.56
CA SER A 56 -28.13 -1.87 -16.57
C SER A 56 -27.53 -0.86 -17.55
N VAL A 57 -28.03 -0.90 -18.80
CA VAL A 57 -27.62 0.06 -19.85
C VAL A 57 -27.83 1.52 -19.41
N LEU A 58 -28.87 1.78 -18.60
CA LEU A 58 -29.12 3.14 -18.09
C LEU A 58 -28.04 3.60 -17.10
N ASN A 59 -27.47 2.67 -16.32
CA ASN A 59 -26.37 3.02 -15.41
C ASN A 59 -25.05 3.26 -16.15
N GLU A 60 -24.80 2.55 -17.24
CA GLU A 60 -23.66 2.85 -18.13
C GLU A 60 -23.79 4.24 -18.73
N PHE A 61 -24.95 4.60 -19.26
CA PHE A 61 -25.17 5.95 -19.79
C PHE A 61 -24.94 7.04 -18.74
N LYS A 62 -25.43 6.84 -17.51
CA LYS A 62 -25.20 7.78 -16.42
C LYS A 62 -23.71 7.95 -16.13
N ASN A 63 -22.94 6.87 -16.13
CA ASN A 63 -21.49 6.95 -15.91
C ASN A 63 -20.77 7.77 -16.98
N TYR A 64 -21.18 7.66 -18.25
CA TYR A 64 -20.59 8.44 -19.34
C TYR A 64 -21.03 9.90 -19.32
N ASP A 65 -22.29 10.17 -19.05
CA ASP A 65 -22.84 11.54 -19.00
C ASP A 65 -22.23 12.36 -17.86
N ASP A 66 -21.79 11.69 -16.79
CA ASP A 66 -21.24 12.31 -15.60
C ASP A 66 -19.71 12.39 -15.59
N LEU A 67 -19.04 11.92 -16.65
CA LEU A 67 -17.60 12.00 -16.76
C LEU A 67 -17.12 13.45 -16.90
N LEU A 68 -16.34 13.92 -15.93
CA LEU A 68 -15.70 15.24 -15.96
C LEU A 68 -14.37 15.19 -16.72
N ALA A 69 -13.66 14.08 -16.62
CA ALA A 69 -12.38 13.87 -17.27
C ALA A 69 -12.12 12.38 -17.45
N ALA A 70 -11.30 12.05 -18.44
CA ALA A 70 -10.76 10.70 -18.62
C ALA A 70 -9.27 10.79 -19.00
N LYS A 71 -8.47 9.88 -18.43
CA LYS A 71 -7.04 9.74 -18.74
C LYS A 71 -6.75 8.31 -19.10
N LYS A 72 -6.04 8.08 -20.23
CA LYS A 72 -5.42 6.78 -20.48
C LYS A 72 -4.34 6.55 -19.43
N ILE A 73 -4.39 5.42 -18.75
CA ILE A 73 -3.38 5.02 -17.75
C ILE A 73 -2.41 4.01 -18.34
N THR A 74 -1.19 4.05 -17.86
CA THR A 74 -0.07 3.19 -18.29
C THR A 74 0.57 2.57 -17.06
N GLY A 75 1.51 1.63 -17.24
CA GLY A 75 2.23 1.01 -16.13
C GLY A 75 2.95 1.99 -15.20
N SER A 76 3.30 3.19 -15.69
CA SER A 76 3.90 4.24 -14.86
C SER A 76 2.89 5.02 -13.99
N ASP A 77 1.61 4.88 -14.26
CA ASP A 77 0.54 5.51 -13.50
C ASP A 77 -0.01 4.60 -12.38
N VAL A 78 0.52 3.38 -12.26
CA VAL A 78 0.12 2.41 -11.22
C VAL A 78 1.32 1.95 -10.41
N SER A 79 1.10 1.74 -9.12
CA SER A 79 2.10 1.20 -8.19
C SER A 79 1.42 0.50 -7.03
N PHE A 80 2.10 -0.50 -6.47
CA PHE A 80 1.73 -0.95 -5.13
C PHE A 80 2.07 0.13 -4.13
N VAL A 81 1.20 0.29 -3.14
CA VAL A 81 1.40 1.23 -2.05
C VAL A 81 1.17 0.54 -0.71
N ILE A 82 1.89 1.02 0.30
CA ILE A 82 1.72 0.63 1.69
C ILE A 82 1.42 1.87 2.53
N PRO A 83 0.86 1.72 3.75
CA PRO A 83 0.66 2.84 4.65
C PRO A 83 1.96 3.62 4.87
N ARG A 84 1.91 4.94 4.77
CA ARG A 84 3.06 5.80 5.03
C ARG A 84 3.30 5.91 6.53
N ARG A 85 4.50 5.57 6.96
CA ARG A 85 4.93 5.65 8.37
C ARG A 85 6.21 6.46 8.42
N ASN A 86 6.10 7.73 8.76
CA ASN A 86 7.29 8.59 8.90
C ASN A 86 8.04 8.23 10.17
N TRP A 87 9.37 8.25 10.11
CA TRP A 87 10.17 8.23 11.31
C TRP A 87 9.90 9.50 12.13
N THR A 88 9.74 9.33 13.43
CA THR A 88 9.50 10.42 14.37
C THR A 88 10.27 10.14 15.64
N THR A 89 11.03 11.11 16.10
CA THR A 89 11.77 10.99 17.37
C THR A 89 10.83 10.76 18.55
N GLY A 90 11.25 9.93 19.48
CA GLY A 90 10.45 9.60 20.68
C GLY A 90 9.39 8.51 20.44
N THR A 91 9.32 7.92 19.26
CA THR A 91 8.39 6.83 18.95
C THR A 91 9.06 5.48 19.16
N THR A 92 8.34 4.54 19.78
CA THR A 92 8.76 3.14 19.86
C THR A 92 8.20 2.38 18.68
N TYR A 93 9.10 1.83 17.85
CA TYR A 93 8.74 1.05 16.67
C TYR A 93 8.69 -0.43 16.97
N ASP A 94 7.85 -1.16 16.23
CA ASP A 94 7.79 -2.61 16.32
C ASP A 94 8.99 -3.26 15.66
N ILE A 95 9.40 -4.40 16.14
CA ILE A 95 10.39 -5.25 15.47
C ILE A 95 9.67 -6.00 14.34
N TYR A 96 10.30 -6.16 13.18
CA TYR A 96 9.81 -7.06 12.14
C TYR A 96 9.83 -8.51 12.65
N ARG A 97 8.65 -9.14 12.72
CA ARG A 97 8.46 -10.53 13.12
C ARG A 97 7.49 -11.21 12.17
N HIS A 98 7.77 -12.46 11.83
CA HIS A 98 6.90 -13.28 10.99
C HIS A 98 5.71 -13.86 11.75
N ASP A 99 5.78 -13.91 13.08
CA ASP A 99 4.84 -14.57 13.99
C ASP A 99 3.80 -13.62 14.63
N TYR A 100 3.69 -12.40 14.15
CA TYR A 100 2.48 -11.63 14.40
C TYR A 100 1.31 -12.33 13.71
N GLU A 101 0.24 -12.57 14.44
CA GLU A 101 -0.94 -13.27 13.92
C GLU A 101 -0.70 -14.75 13.52
N GLU A 102 0.15 -15.46 14.25
CA GLU A 102 0.33 -16.89 13.97
C GLU A 102 -0.97 -17.68 14.17
N TYR A 103 -1.51 -18.18 13.07
CA TYR A 103 -2.69 -19.02 13.04
C TYR A 103 -2.26 -20.48 13.12
N VAL A 104 -2.06 -21.00 14.33
CA VAL A 104 -1.85 -22.44 14.53
C VAL A 104 -3.17 -23.08 14.88
N THR A 105 -3.80 -23.72 13.91
CA THR A 105 -5.04 -24.47 14.12
C THR A 105 -4.75 -25.63 15.09
N GLY A 106 -5.37 -25.59 16.26
CA GLY A 106 -5.28 -26.66 17.26
C GLY A 106 -4.17 -26.53 18.29
N SER A 107 -3.42 -25.43 18.33
CA SER A 107 -2.44 -25.12 19.37
C SER A 107 -2.94 -23.97 20.26
N THR A 108 -2.54 -24.01 21.54
CA THR A 108 -2.73 -22.92 22.49
C THR A 108 -1.63 -21.87 22.41
N SER A 109 -0.98 -21.71 21.24
CA SER A 109 0.05 -20.70 21.07
C SER A 109 -0.54 -19.30 21.24
N THR A 110 0.05 -18.54 22.13
CA THR A 110 -0.32 -17.15 22.38
C THR A 110 0.13 -16.33 21.16
N LYS A 111 -0.78 -15.60 20.56
CA LYS A 111 -0.42 -14.62 19.51
C LYS A 111 0.62 -13.63 20.04
N VAL A 112 1.65 -13.39 19.27
CA VAL A 112 2.60 -12.33 19.59
C VAL A 112 1.97 -11.01 19.19
N THR A 113 1.81 -10.12 20.16
CA THR A 113 1.32 -8.76 19.93
C THR A 113 2.51 -7.83 19.74
N ALA A 114 2.45 -6.98 18.75
CA ALA A 114 3.46 -5.95 18.53
C ALA A 114 3.43 -4.91 19.67
N ASN A 115 4.52 -4.19 19.87
CA ASN A 115 4.61 -3.15 20.91
C ASN A 115 3.58 -2.03 20.68
N SER A 116 3.26 -1.71 19.43
CA SER A 116 2.17 -0.80 19.05
C SER A 116 0.77 -1.30 19.39
N GLY A 117 0.64 -2.56 19.83
CA GLY A 117 -0.65 -3.24 20.02
C GLY A 117 -1.18 -3.89 18.74
N ALA A 118 -0.47 -3.80 17.63
CA ALA A 118 -0.87 -4.45 16.39
C ALA A 118 -0.86 -5.98 16.53
N THR A 119 -1.89 -6.61 16.00
CA THR A 119 -2.06 -8.07 16.01
C THR A 119 -1.71 -8.70 14.66
N THR A 120 -1.47 -7.88 13.65
CA THR A 120 -1.08 -8.32 12.31
C THR A 120 0.20 -7.62 11.86
N LEU A 121 0.95 -8.25 10.98
CA LEU A 121 2.14 -7.63 10.39
C LEU A 121 1.78 -6.39 9.55
N PHE A 122 0.60 -6.38 8.96
CA PHE A 122 0.12 -5.24 8.17
C PHE A 122 -0.04 -3.97 9.01
N ASP A 123 -0.52 -4.10 10.25
CA ASP A 123 -0.76 -2.98 11.16
C ASP A 123 0.48 -2.59 11.97
N ALA A 124 1.44 -3.51 12.12
CA ALA A 124 2.65 -3.30 12.91
C ALA A 124 3.54 -2.19 12.34
N THR A 125 4.12 -1.38 13.22
CA THR A 125 4.93 -0.20 12.85
C THR A 125 6.42 -0.55 12.70
N PHE A 126 6.72 -1.61 11.96
CA PHE A 126 8.07 -2.16 11.83
C PHE A 126 8.92 -1.53 10.73
N TYR A 127 8.40 -0.61 9.97
CA TYR A 127 9.13 0.13 8.93
C TYR A 127 8.85 1.63 9.03
N VAL A 128 9.79 2.42 8.55
CA VAL A 128 9.71 3.88 8.58
C VAL A 128 10.22 4.50 7.28
N LEU A 129 9.63 5.64 6.93
CA LEU A 129 10.12 6.55 5.90
C LEU A 129 10.86 7.71 6.57
N THR A 130 12.12 7.91 6.20
CA THR A 130 12.94 9.02 6.72
C THR A 130 12.75 10.31 5.91
N THR A 131 13.33 11.40 6.43
CA THR A 131 13.36 12.71 5.75
C THR A 131 14.04 12.64 4.39
N ASP A 132 15.04 11.78 4.24
CA ASP A 132 15.77 11.52 2.97
C ASP A 132 15.01 10.61 1.99
N ARG A 133 13.76 10.28 2.30
CA ARG A 133 12.93 9.36 1.49
C ARG A 133 13.46 7.93 1.41
N ASN A 134 14.27 7.55 2.36
CA ASN A 134 14.72 6.18 2.54
C ASN A 134 13.74 5.41 3.42
N VAL A 135 13.49 4.15 3.06
CA VAL A 135 12.65 3.24 3.84
C VAL A 135 13.54 2.25 4.57
N TYR A 136 13.33 2.13 5.86
CA TYR A 136 14.05 1.21 6.74
C TYR A 136 13.09 0.27 7.45
N LYS A 137 13.54 -0.97 7.65
CA LYS A 137 12.85 -1.98 8.44
C LYS A 137 13.52 -2.11 9.81
N CYS A 138 12.74 -2.07 10.87
CA CYS A 138 13.21 -2.25 12.25
C CYS A 138 13.47 -3.73 12.51
N LEU A 139 14.69 -4.07 12.90
CA LEU A 139 15.12 -5.42 13.26
C LEU A 139 15.27 -5.61 14.77
N ASP A 140 15.56 -4.51 15.49
CA ASP A 140 15.71 -4.48 16.93
C ASP A 140 15.35 -3.08 17.44
N ASN A 141 14.55 -3.00 18.49
CA ASN A 141 14.07 -1.74 19.06
C ASN A 141 14.64 -1.47 20.48
N ASP A 142 15.81 -2.04 20.76
CA ASP A 142 16.51 -1.88 22.03
C ASP A 142 15.63 -2.15 23.26
N GLY A 143 14.91 -3.28 23.22
CA GLY A 143 14.05 -3.68 24.33
C GLY A 143 12.79 -2.82 24.50
N ASN A 144 12.22 -2.31 23.44
CA ASN A 144 11.05 -1.43 23.39
C ASN A 144 11.32 -0.01 23.94
N THR A 145 12.49 0.52 23.70
CA THR A 145 12.80 1.94 23.98
C THR A 145 12.34 2.85 22.85
N ALA A 146 12.21 4.13 23.11
CA ALA A 146 11.86 5.11 22.08
C ALA A 146 13.06 5.43 21.17
N SER A 147 12.85 5.42 19.86
CA SER A 147 13.88 5.81 18.89
C SER A 147 14.10 7.32 18.92
N THR A 148 15.35 7.73 19.02
CA THR A 148 15.76 9.14 19.08
C THR A 148 16.74 9.54 17.99
N VAL A 149 17.25 8.56 17.22
CA VAL A 149 18.22 8.77 16.15
C VAL A 149 17.66 8.23 14.84
N GLU A 150 17.40 9.13 13.88
CA GLU A 150 16.91 8.77 12.55
C GLU A 150 17.94 7.89 11.83
N PRO A 151 17.55 6.72 11.28
CA PRO A 151 18.47 5.88 10.53
C PRO A 151 18.91 6.56 9.22
N THR A 152 20.19 6.43 8.89
CA THR A 152 20.80 6.99 7.69
C THR A 152 21.66 5.96 6.98
N GLY A 153 21.95 6.21 5.70
CA GLY A 153 22.77 5.32 4.88
C GLY A 153 21.96 4.29 4.09
N THR A 154 22.47 3.91 2.94
CA THR A 154 21.81 3.03 1.96
C THR A 154 22.54 1.70 1.74
N GLY A 155 23.48 1.37 2.66
CA GLY A 155 24.24 0.14 2.59
C GLY A 155 23.41 -1.12 2.86
N THR A 156 23.93 -2.26 2.43
CA THR A 156 23.29 -3.57 2.62
C THR A 156 23.49 -4.16 4.01
N SER A 157 24.37 -3.60 4.83
CA SER A 157 24.59 -4.05 6.21
C SER A 157 23.50 -3.56 7.16
N ILE A 158 23.37 -4.21 8.30
CA ILE A 158 22.51 -3.75 9.39
C ILE A 158 23.11 -2.45 9.94
N ILE A 159 22.27 -1.45 10.11
CA ILE A 159 22.62 -0.14 10.65
C ILE A 159 22.24 -0.14 12.13
N THR A 160 23.20 0.09 13.00
CA THR A 160 22.94 0.31 14.44
C THR A 160 23.03 1.81 14.71
N THR A 161 21.94 2.38 15.19
CA THR A 161 21.86 3.80 15.56
C THR A 161 22.32 4.02 17.00
N GLY A 162 22.66 5.25 17.37
CA GLY A 162 23.19 5.58 18.69
C GLY A 162 22.19 5.35 19.85
N ASP A 163 20.91 5.17 19.54
CA ASP A 163 19.83 4.83 20.46
C ASP A 163 19.62 3.31 20.62
N GLY A 164 20.53 2.48 20.10
CA GLY A 164 20.49 1.02 20.22
C GLY A 164 19.61 0.31 19.18
N TYR A 165 18.84 1.03 18.40
CA TYR A 165 18.03 0.43 17.34
C TYR A 165 18.87 -0.21 16.24
N LYS A 166 18.36 -1.29 15.65
CA LYS A 166 18.95 -1.93 14.47
C LYS A 166 17.98 -1.85 13.31
N TRP A 167 18.43 -1.20 12.26
CA TRP A 167 17.67 -0.95 11.05
C TRP A 167 18.27 -1.67 9.85
N LYS A 168 17.40 -2.02 8.91
CA LYS A 168 17.79 -2.50 7.58
C LYS A 168 17.25 -1.54 6.54
N TYR A 169 18.17 -0.97 5.75
CA TYR A 169 17.77 -0.22 4.57
C TYR A 169 17.03 -1.14 3.58
N MET A 170 15.91 -0.69 3.06
CA MET A 170 15.08 -1.41 2.11
C MET A 170 15.17 -0.81 0.71
N TYR A 171 14.79 0.45 0.56
CA TYR A 171 14.83 1.18 -0.70
C TYR A 171 14.69 2.68 -0.47
N THR A 172 14.97 3.45 -1.55
CA THR A 172 14.71 4.90 -1.58
C THR A 172 13.58 5.17 -2.57
N LEU A 173 12.63 6.02 -2.17
CA LEU A 173 11.58 6.47 -3.07
C LEU A 173 12.20 7.34 -4.19
N SER A 174 12.04 6.92 -5.43
CA SER A 174 12.46 7.72 -6.59
C SER A 174 11.65 9.01 -6.70
N ALA A 175 12.15 10.00 -7.43
CA ALA A 175 11.43 11.26 -7.65
C ALA A 175 10.04 11.03 -8.28
N ALA A 176 9.91 10.07 -9.20
CA ALA A 176 8.64 9.70 -9.81
C ALA A 176 7.68 9.07 -8.79
N GLN A 177 8.17 8.17 -7.93
CA GLN A 177 7.37 7.58 -6.87
C GLN A 177 6.91 8.62 -5.85
N GLN A 178 7.77 9.57 -5.52
CA GLN A 178 7.40 10.68 -4.62
C GLN A 178 6.32 11.56 -5.24
N SER A 179 6.46 11.91 -6.52
CA SER A 179 5.51 12.78 -7.22
C SER A 179 4.14 12.11 -7.40
N ASN A 180 4.12 10.83 -7.77
CA ASN A 180 2.90 10.18 -8.22
C ASN A 180 2.19 9.38 -7.11
N PHE A 181 2.93 8.84 -6.15
CA PHE A 181 2.40 7.83 -5.21
C PHE A 181 2.69 8.12 -3.73
N LEU A 182 3.37 9.22 -3.39
CA LEU A 182 3.56 9.61 -2.00
C LEU A 182 2.45 10.58 -1.59
N SER A 183 1.54 10.10 -0.77
CA SER A 183 0.48 10.89 -0.16
C SER A 183 0.69 11.07 1.34
N THR A 184 -0.29 11.64 2.03
CA THR A 184 -0.31 11.70 3.50
C THR A 184 -0.35 10.31 4.11
N ASP A 185 -1.12 9.39 3.51
CA ASP A 185 -1.47 8.11 4.09
C ASP A 185 -0.72 6.93 3.47
N PHE A 186 -0.21 7.08 2.24
CA PHE A 186 0.39 6.00 1.47
C PHE A 186 1.74 6.37 0.88
N MET A 187 2.59 5.36 0.66
CA MET A 187 3.85 5.46 -0.06
C MET A 187 4.04 4.26 -1.00
N ALA A 188 4.75 4.49 -2.10
CA ALA A 188 5.05 3.43 -3.07
C ALA A 188 5.97 2.35 -2.49
N VAL A 189 5.77 1.12 -2.95
CA VAL A 189 6.69 0.00 -2.71
C VAL A 189 7.54 -0.21 -3.95
N SER A 190 8.86 -0.33 -3.75
CA SER A 190 9.75 -0.75 -4.83
C SER A 190 9.76 -2.27 -4.95
N THR A 191 9.63 -2.77 -6.17
CA THR A 191 9.81 -4.19 -6.47
C THR A 191 11.29 -4.48 -6.74
N ASP A 192 11.77 -5.61 -6.26
CA ASP A 192 13.11 -6.11 -6.57
C ASP A 192 13.01 -7.15 -7.69
N SER A 193 13.47 -6.80 -8.88
CA SER A 193 13.42 -7.68 -10.04
C SER A 193 14.29 -8.95 -9.88
N THR A 194 15.38 -8.86 -9.13
CA THR A 194 16.25 -10.01 -8.84
C THR A 194 15.53 -11.04 -7.99
N VAL A 195 14.81 -10.56 -7.00
CA VAL A 195 14.02 -11.39 -6.09
C VAL A 195 12.82 -11.99 -6.83
N SER A 196 12.19 -11.23 -7.71
CA SER A 196 11.09 -11.70 -8.57
C SER A 196 11.56 -12.79 -9.55
N ALA A 197 12.71 -12.60 -10.19
CA ALA A 197 13.30 -13.59 -11.09
C ALA A 197 13.65 -14.89 -10.36
N ALA A 198 14.26 -14.80 -9.18
CA ALA A 198 14.59 -15.96 -8.37
C ALA A 198 13.34 -16.74 -7.89
N ALA A 199 12.22 -16.06 -7.70
CA ALA A 199 10.95 -16.71 -7.36
C ALA A 199 10.37 -17.51 -8.54
N VAL A 200 10.51 -17.02 -9.76
CA VAL A 200 10.08 -17.72 -10.97
C VAL A 200 10.88 -19.02 -11.17
N ASP A 201 12.17 -19.00 -10.88
CA ASP A 201 13.06 -20.16 -10.98
C ASP A 201 12.87 -21.20 -9.86
N GLY A 202 11.95 -20.96 -8.95
CA GLY A 202 11.73 -21.85 -7.78
C GLY A 202 12.84 -21.80 -6.74
N ALA A 203 13.80 -20.89 -6.87
CA ALA A 203 14.90 -20.73 -5.94
C ALA A 203 14.49 -20.02 -4.63
N LEU A 204 13.34 -19.33 -4.64
CA LEU A 204 12.82 -18.62 -3.46
C LEU A 204 11.30 -18.72 -3.39
N ASP A 205 10.79 -19.61 -2.57
CA ASP A 205 9.35 -19.84 -2.35
C ASP A 205 8.61 -18.70 -1.63
N ILE A 206 9.29 -17.63 -1.23
CA ILE A 206 8.77 -16.75 -0.17
C ILE A 206 8.56 -15.30 -0.64
N VAL A 207 8.82 -15.01 -1.89
CA VAL A 207 9.12 -13.64 -2.25
C VAL A 207 7.91 -12.74 -2.39
N LYS A 208 6.84 -13.24 -2.95
CA LYS A 208 5.64 -12.43 -3.20
C LYS A 208 4.92 -11.98 -1.92
N VAL A 209 5.05 -12.75 -0.86
CA VAL A 209 4.41 -12.45 0.43
C VAL A 209 5.17 -11.39 1.22
N LYS A 210 6.49 -11.27 1.01
CA LYS A 210 7.36 -10.42 1.83
C LYS A 210 7.54 -9.00 1.31
N THR A 211 7.21 -8.73 0.07
CA THR A 211 7.25 -7.37 -0.49
C THR A 211 5.96 -6.61 -0.26
N ALA A 212 4.89 -7.30 0.10
CA ALA A 212 3.57 -6.73 0.32
C ALA A 212 3.10 -6.81 1.78
N GLY A 213 3.85 -7.47 2.65
CA GLY A 213 3.53 -7.58 4.08
C GLY A 213 4.53 -6.85 4.93
#